data_af2f0a3beb54e0a2024216d2bdb78d5d
#
_entry.id   af2f0a3beb54e0a2024216d2bdb78d5d
#
_cell.length_a   1.000
_cell.length_b   1.000
_cell.length_c   1.000
_cell.angle_alpha   90.00
_cell.angle_beta   90.00
_cell.angle_gamma   90.00
#
_symmetry.space_group_name_H-M   'P 1'
#
loop_
_entity.id
_entity.type
_entity.pdbx_description
1 polymer ?
#
loop_
_entity_poly.entity_id
_entity_poly.type
_entity_poly.pdbx_seq_one_letter_code
_entity_poly.pdbx_strand_id
1 'polypeptide(L)'
;MGEKARPKPKQLAKKLLSIRVALGLSQNELIRALKINLNQGRISDYETGVGEPSLPVLLRYARLAGVCLERLIDDELTLPKLPAKGHKP
;
A
#
# COMPACT_ATOMS: atom_id res chain seq x y z
N MET A 1 9.67 17.10 24.16
CA MET A 1 9.81 16.90 23.54
C MET A 1 9.30 16.69 22.97
N GLY A 2 9.12 16.85 22.79
CA GLY A 2 9.05 16.68 22.04
C GLY A 2 8.54 16.06 21.45
N GLU A 3 7.82 16.06 21.33
CA GLU A 3 7.47 15.39 20.64
C GLU A 3 7.70 15.37 19.54
N LYS A 4 8.05 14.80 19.36
CA LYS A 4 8.44 14.76 18.07
C LYS A 4 7.41 14.07 17.23
N ALA A 5 7.42 14.33 15.95
CA ALA A 5 6.49 13.74 15.06
C ALA A 5 6.66 12.24 15.05
N ARG A 6 5.59 11.52 14.81
CA ARG A 6 5.63 10.10 14.69
C ARG A 6 6.51 9.70 13.52
N PRO A 7 7.39 8.71 13.67
CA PRO A 7 8.23 8.32 12.56
C PRO A 7 7.40 7.76 11.41
N LYS A 8 7.88 8.02 10.22
CA LYS A 8 7.26 7.47 9.04
C LYS A 8 7.56 5.99 8.96
N PRO A 9 6.59 5.15 8.59
CA PRO A 9 6.86 3.72 8.43
C PRO A 9 7.93 3.50 7.36
N LYS A 10 8.95 2.76 7.69
CA LYS A 10 10.07 2.57 6.79
C LYS A 10 9.82 1.53 5.73
N GLN A 11 8.96 0.57 6.03
CA GLN A 11 8.69 -0.52 5.09
C GLN A 11 7.45 -0.27 4.25
N LEU A 12 6.76 0.83 4.48
CA LEU A 12 5.47 1.05 3.85
C LEU A 12 5.56 1.06 2.32
N ALA A 13 6.50 1.81 1.78
CA ALA A 13 6.63 1.92 0.33
C ALA A 13 6.86 0.54 -0.30
N LYS A 14 7.73 -0.25 0.30
CA LYS A 14 7.98 -1.59 -0.18
C LYS A 14 6.75 -2.46 -0.11
N LYS A 15 5.99 -2.35 0.97
CA LYS A 15 4.79 -3.14 1.13
C LYS A 15 3.75 -2.80 0.09
N LEU A 16 3.59 -1.50 -0.19
CA LEU A 16 2.61 -1.09 -1.19
C LEU A 16 2.99 -1.59 -2.57
N LEU A 17 4.26 -1.49 -2.92
CA LEU A 17 4.72 -2.03 -4.19
C LEU A 17 4.53 -3.54 -4.24
N SER A 18 4.85 -4.23 -3.16
CA SER A 18 4.69 -5.68 -3.10
C SER A 18 3.26 -6.12 -3.32
N ILE A 19 2.31 -5.37 -2.77
CA ILE A 19 0.90 -5.67 -2.98
C ILE A 19 0.55 -5.59 -4.46
N ARG A 20 0.96 -4.49 -5.10
CA ARG A 20 0.63 -4.31 -6.50
C ARG A 20 1.25 -5.42 -7.36
N VAL A 21 2.51 -5.71 -7.12
CA VAL A 21 3.22 -6.73 -7.90
C VAL A 21 2.59 -8.11 -7.67
N ALA A 22 2.30 -8.43 -6.42
CA ALA A 22 1.72 -9.73 -6.11
C ALA A 22 0.37 -9.93 -6.77
N LEU A 23 -0.41 -8.85 -6.90
CA LEU A 23 -1.71 -8.92 -7.54
C LEU A 23 -1.63 -8.81 -9.05
N GLY A 24 -0.43 -8.53 -9.58
CA GLY A 24 -0.24 -8.47 -11.02
C GLY A 24 -0.85 -7.24 -11.67
N LEU A 25 -0.94 -6.14 -10.93
CA LEU A 25 -1.59 -4.94 -11.44
C LEU A 25 -0.58 -3.90 -11.87
N SER A 26 -0.89 -3.21 -12.97
CA SER A 26 -0.15 -2.00 -13.29
C SER A 26 -0.59 -0.89 -12.33
N GLN A 27 0.14 0.23 -12.36
CA GLN A 27 -0.25 1.35 -11.49
C GLN A 27 -1.65 1.86 -11.81
N ASN A 28 -2.00 1.93 -13.08
CA ASN A 28 -3.34 2.37 -13.45
C ASN A 28 -4.41 1.35 -13.07
N GLU A 29 -4.10 0.08 -13.20
CA GLU A 29 -5.03 -0.95 -12.77
C GLU A 29 -5.25 -0.90 -11.26
N LEU A 30 -4.17 -0.62 -10.53
CA LEU A 30 -4.27 -0.48 -9.09
C LEU A 30 -5.21 0.66 -8.70
N ILE A 31 -5.08 1.80 -9.38
CA ILE A 31 -5.95 2.94 -9.10
C ILE A 31 -7.41 2.55 -9.26
N ARG A 32 -7.72 1.83 -10.31
CA ARG A 32 -9.09 1.38 -10.52
C ARG A 32 -9.53 0.40 -9.44
N ALA A 33 -8.63 -0.48 -9.05
CA ALA A 33 -8.96 -1.46 -8.02
C ALA A 33 -9.17 -0.80 -6.66
N LEU A 34 -8.42 0.26 -6.37
CA LEU A 34 -8.58 0.98 -5.11
C LEU A 34 -9.87 1.78 -5.08
N LYS A 35 -10.41 2.10 -6.23
CA LYS A 35 -11.67 2.85 -6.34
C LYS A 35 -11.58 4.21 -5.69
N ILE A 36 -10.45 4.87 -5.89
CA ILE A 36 -10.24 6.21 -5.38
C ILE A 36 -9.69 7.07 -6.49
N ASN A 37 -9.89 8.35 -6.36
CA ASN A 37 -9.46 9.29 -7.36
C ASN A 37 -7.99 9.66 -7.14
N LEU A 38 -7.10 8.88 -7.74
CA LEU A 38 -5.67 9.13 -7.68
C LEU A 38 -5.11 9.10 -9.09
N ASN A 39 -3.95 9.70 -9.27
CA ASN A 39 -3.26 9.59 -10.54
C ASN A 39 -2.04 8.68 -10.39
N GLN A 40 -1.49 8.28 -11.52
CA GLN A 40 -0.37 7.35 -11.54
C GLN A 40 0.85 7.90 -10.82
N GLY A 41 1.10 9.19 -10.94
CA GLY A 41 2.23 9.81 -10.27
C GLY A 41 2.15 9.66 -8.77
N ARG A 42 0.96 9.74 -8.24
CA ARG A 42 0.79 9.61 -6.80
C ARG A 42 1.10 8.18 -6.34
N ILE A 43 0.67 7.19 -7.13
CA ILE A 43 0.99 5.79 -6.83
C ILE A 43 2.51 5.59 -6.87
N SER A 44 3.15 6.17 -7.87
CA SER A 44 4.60 6.07 -7.97
C SER A 44 5.29 6.68 -6.74
N ASP A 45 4.80 7.82 -6.27
CA ASP A 45 5.35 8.44 -5.08
C ASP A 45 5.20 7.53 -3.86
N TYR A 46 4.07 6.87 -3.74
CA TYR A 46 3.86 5.96 -2.61
C TYR A 46 4.85 4.79 -2.65
N GLU A 47 5.09 4.28 -3.85
CA GLU A 47 5.92 3.08 -4.00
C GLU A 47 7.41 3.38 -3.89
N THR A 48 7.80 4.62 -4.04
CA THR A 48 9.19 5.03 -3.90
C THR A 48 9.50 5.69 -2.57
N GLY A 49 8.47 5.91 -1.76
CA GLY A 49 8.66 6.55 -0.47
C GLY A 49 8.72 8.06 -0.52
N VAL A 50 8.50 8.65 -1.68
CA VAL A 50 8.49 10.10 -1.82
C VAL A 50 7.25 10.70 -1.15
N GLY A 51 6.13 10.04 -1.31
CA GLY A 51 4.89 10.48 -0.69
C GLY A 51 4.34 9.42 0.23
N GLU A 52 3.46 9.83 1.11
CA GLU A 52 2.84 8.89 2.04
C GLU A 52 1.33 8.93 1.83
N PRO A 53 0.68 7.77 1.65
CA PRO A 53 -0.76 7.76 1.45
C PRO A 53 -1.50 8.24 2.68
N SER A 54 -2.67 8.84 2.46
CA SER A 54 -3.55 9.16 3.56
C SER A 54 -4.12 7.88 4.16
N LEU A 55 -4.69 8.00 5.33
CA LEU A 55 -5.28 6.85 5.99
C LEU A 55 -6.38 6.18 5.14
N PRO A 56 -7.29 6.94 4.52
CA PRO A 56 -8.30 6.29 3.67
C PRO A 56 -7.67 5.51 2.51
N VAL A 57 -6.58 6.01 1.94
CA VAL A 57 -5.91 5.29 0.86
C VAL A 57 -5.30 4.00 1.38
N LEU A 58 -4.65 4.08 2.54
CA LEU A 58 -4.05 2.89 3.14
C LEU A 58 -5.11 1.84 3.44
N LEU A 59 -6.26 2.26 3.88
CA LEU A 59 -7.34 1.34 4.17
C LEU A 59 -7.79 0.61 2.91
N ARG A 60 -7.85 1.34 1.78
CA ARG A 60 -8.19 0.71 0.52
C ARG A 60 -7.17 -0.33 0.10
N TYR A 61 -5.89 0.00 0.27
CA TYR A 61 -4.83 -0.97 0.01
C TYR A 61 -5.00 -2.22 0.88
N ALA A 62 -5.26 -2.01 2.16
CA ALA A 62 -5.41 -3.14 3.08
C ALA A 62 -6.55 -4.04 2.66
N ARG A 63 -7.66 -3.43 2.28
CA ARG A 63 -8.82 -4.20 1.84
C ARG A 63 -8.57 -4.93 0.55
N LEU A 64 -7.89 -4.28 -0.38
CA LEU A 64 -7.55 -4.91 -1.65
C LEU A 64 -6.66 -6.12 -1.43
N ALA A 65 -5.68 -5.99 -0.54
CA ALA A 65 -4.76 -7.08 -0.25
C ALA A 65 -5.34 -8.11 0.68
N GLY A 66 -6.44 -7.79 1.35
CA GLY A 66 -7.03 -8.72 2.32
C GLY A 66 -6.24 -8.83 3.60
N VAL A 67 -5.58 -7.75 4.02
CA VAL A 67 -4.77 -7.74 5.23
C VAL A 67 -5.26 -6.65 6.16
N CYS A 68 -4.85 -6.74 7.42
CA CYS A 68 -5.13 -5.69 8.37
C CYS A 68 -4.28 -4.46 8.06
N LEU A 69 -4.83 -3.29 8.34
CA LEU A 69 -4.10 -2.06 8.12
C LEU A 69 -2.77 -2.06 8.86
N GLU A 70 -2.73 -2.65 10.04
CA GLU A 70 -1.51 -2.71 10.82
C GLU A 70 -0.38 -3.36 10.07
N ARG A 71 -0.68 -4.34 9.23
CA ARG A 71 0.35 -5.00 8.45
C ARG A 71 1.06 -4.04 7.51
N LEU A 72 0.39 -2.98 7.12
CA LEU A 72 0.99 -1.97 6.26
C LEU A 72 1.84 -0.99 7.03
N ILE A 73 1.35 -0.52 8.17
CA ILE A 73 1.97 0.61 8.85
C ILE A 73 2.92 0.22 9.97
N ASP A 74 2.85 -1.01 10.45
CA ASP A 74 3.73 -1.45 11.51
C ASP A 74 4.95 -2.12 10.90
N ASP A 75 6.11 -1.49 11.05
CA ASP A 75 7.34 -2.00 10.45
C ASP A 75 7.74 -3.37 11.00
N GLU A 76 7.23 -3.71 12.16
CA GLU A 76 7.57 -4.99 12.76
C GLU A 76 6.72 -6.14 12.26
N LEU A 77 5.66 -5.82 11.52
CA LEU A 77 4.84 -6.84 10.90
C LEU A 77 5.19 -6.95 9.43
N THR A 78 5.14 -8.16 8.91
CA THR A 78 5.36 -8.36 7.49
C THR A 78 4.05 -8.66 6.82
N LEU A 79 4.03 -8.49 5.51
CA LEU A 79 2.84 -8.87 4.75
C LEU A 79 2.72 -10.38 4.74
N PRO A 80 1.51 -10.90 4.89
CA PRO A 80 1.32 -12.34 4.71
C PRO A 80 1.41 -12.66 3.23
N LYS A 81 1.37 -13.94 2.92
CA LYS A 81 1.35 -14.35 1.54
C LYS A 81 0.10 -13.80 0.87
N LEU A 82 0.29 -13.11 -0.24
CA LEU A 82 -0.82 -12.48 -0.92
C LEU A 82 -1.35 -13.37 -2.02
N PRO A 83 -2.59 -13.11 -2.50
CA PRO A 83 -3.13 -13.89 -3.61
C PRO A 83 -2.25 -13.79 -4.83
N ALA A 84 -2.14 -14.86 -5.55
CA ALA A 84 -1.33 -14.87 -6.74
C ALA A 84 -2.01 -14.06 -7.83
N LYS A 85 -1.16 -13.57 -8.72
CA LYS A 85 -1.63 -12.88 -9.90
C LYS A 85 -2.55 -13.79 -10.68
N GLY A 86 -3.64 -13.24 -11.17
CA GLY A 86 -4.58 -13.99 -11.96
C GLY A 86 -5.45 -14.94 -11.19
N HIS A 87 -5.30 -14.93 -9.90
CA HIS A 87 -6.13 -15.78 -9.05
C HIS A 87 -7.59 -15.37 -9.13
N LYS A 88 -8.45 -16.34 -9.28
CA LYS A 88 -9.86 -16.04 -9.35
C LYS A 88 -10.51 -16.29 -8.04
N PRO A 89 -11.43 -15.45 -7.66
CA PRO A 89 -12.19 -15.70 -6.44
C PRO A 89 -12.99 -16.96 -6.53
#